data_e9a07bbb6926add83a0264d9bfaada6a
#
_entry.id   e9a07bbb6926add83a0264d9bfaada6a
#
_cell.length_a   1.000
_cell.length_b   1.000
_cell.length_c   1.000
_cell.angle_alpha   90.00
_cell.angle_beta   90.00
_cell.angle_gamma   90.00
#
_symmetry.space_group_name_H-M   'P 1'
#
loop_
_entity.id
_entity.type
_entity.pdbx_description
1 polymer ?
#
loop_
_entity_poly.entity_id
_entity_poly.type
_entity_poly.pdbx_seq_one_letter_code
_entity_poly.pdbx_strand_id
1 'polypeptide(L)'
;MGVIAVNENDVKLVKSGHGQTKWLVPSKNGASPEMMIRHWGPDTNIPVHSHPYHEMFYVLEGEIEINGVAYTAGACIYIEKDTPYGPTRAPKGGKVLRYAEAGPSK
;
A
#
# COMPACT_ATOMS: atom_id res chain seq x y z
N MET A 1 18.14 10.40 15.98
CA MET A 1 16.91 10.99 15.55
C MET A 1 17.16 12.07 14.56
N GLY A 2 16.22 12.37 13.79
CA GLY A 2 16.42 13.33 12.76
C GLY A 2 15.24 13.39 11.82
N VAL A 3 15.44 14.11 10.75
CA VAL A 3 14.46 14.25 9.69
C VAL A 3 14.93 13.42 8.50
N ILE A 4 14.06 12.56 8.00
CA ILE A 4 14.31 11.80 6.78
C ILE A 4 13.32 12.29 5.74
N ALA A 5 13.84 12.75 4.61
CA ALA A 5 13.00 13.30 3.55
C ALA A 5 13.41 12.70 2.21
N VAL A 6 12.43 12.27 1.43
CA VAL A 6 12.68 11.74 0.10
C VAL A 6 11.65 12.32 -0.87
N ASN A 7 12.04 12.38 -2.13
CA ASN A 7 11.12 12.71 -3.20
C ASN A 7 10.89 11.44 -4.01
N GLU A 8 9.63 11.13 -4.31
CA GLU A 8 9.34 9.88 -5.02
C GLU A 8 10.06 9.76 -6.36
N ASN A 9 10.37 10.90 -6.99
CA ASN A 9 11.06 10.91 -8.27
C ASN A 9 12.49 10.41 -8.17
N ASP A 10 13.06 10.40 -6.94
CA ASP A 10 14.40 9.92 -6.69
C ASP A 10 14.40 8.48 -6.17
N VAL A 11 13.23 7.88 -6.03
CA VAL A 11 13.10 6.52 -5.51
C VAL A 11 12.83 5.57 -6.65
N LYS A 12 13.58 4.47 -6.68
CA LYS A 12 13.45 3.47 -7.71
C LYS A 12 12.19 2.64 -7.53
N LEU A 13 11.48 2.42 -8.62
CA LEU A 13 10.36 1.50 -8.63
C LEU A 13 10.90 0.08 -8.73
N VAL A 14 10.58 -0.77 -7.77
CA VAL A 14 11.08 -2.14 -7.73
C VAL A 14 9.93 -3.13 -7.71
N LYS A 15 10.16 -4.30 -8.27
CA LYS A 15 9.17 -5.36 -8.22
C LYS A 15 9.03 -5.85 -6.79
N SER A 16 7.80 -6.01 -6.32
CA SER A 16 7.54 -6.52 -4.99
C SER A 16 6.16 -7.18 -4.94
N GLY A 17 6.14 -8.43 -4.52
CA GLY A 17 4.88 -9.15 -4.35
C GLY A 17 4.01 -9.12 -5.59
N HIS A 18 2.84 -8.52 -5.47
CA HIS A 18 1.81 -8.50 -6.50
C HIS A 18 1.93 -7.34 -7.49
N GLY A 19 3.00 -6.58 -7.45
CA GLY A 19 3.16 -5.45 -8.35
C GLY A 19 4.52 -4.82 -8.19
N GLN A 20 4.56 -3.50 -8.22
CA GLN A 20 5.80 -2.74 -8.07
C GLN A 20 5.63 -1.71 -6.96
N THR A 21 6.73 -1.38 -6.31
CA THR A 21 6.69 -0.48 -5.14
C THR A 21 7.82 0.52 -5.20
N LYS A 22 7.50 1.76 -4.85
CA LYS A 22 8.49 2.77 -4.48
C LYS A 22 8.47 2.85 -2.96
N TRP A 23 9.55 2.45 -2.33
CA TRP A 23 9.69 2.50 -0.87
C TRP A 23 10.13 3.90 -0.48
N LEU A 24 9.22 4.71 0.03
CA LEU A 24 9.56 6.08 0.44
C LEU A 24 10.23 6.06 1.80
N VAL A 25 9.60 5.45 2.78
CA VAL A 25 10.17 5.28 4.12
C VAL A 25 9.92 3.85 4.54
N PRO A 26 10.93 2.98 4.45
CA PRO A 26 10.76 1.59 4.91
C PRO A 26 10.77 1.51 6.44
N SER A 27 10.00 0.57 6.98
CA SER A 27 10.00 0.31 8.40
C SER A 27 11.34 -0.25 8.84
N LYS A 28 11.83 0.20 9.99
CA LYS A 28 13.07 -0.33 10.58
C LYS A 28 12.74 -1.53 11.44
N ASN A 29 13.22 -2.70 11.01
CA ASN A 29 13.03 -3.93 11.77
C ASN A 29 11.55 -4.25 12.06
N GLY A 30 10.65 -3.75 11.23
CA GLY A 30 9.22 -3.97 11.42
C GLY A 30 8.61 -3.18 12.57
N ALA A 31 9.36 -2.29 13.21
CA ALA A 31 8.91 -1.62 14.43
C ALA A 31 8.58 -0.14 14.26
N SER A 32 8.82 0.44 13.11
CA SER A 32 8.53 1.85 12.86
C SER A 32 7.57 1.99 11.69
N PRO A 33 6.93 3.14 11.54
CA PRO A 33 6.03 3.35 10.41
C PRO A 33 6.72 3.24 9.07
N GLU A 34 5.96 2.90 8.05
CA GLU A 34 6.45 2.86 6.68
C GLU A 34 5.48 3.55 5.75
N MET A 35 6.01 4.06 4.65
CA MET A 35 5.20 4.67 3.60
C MET A 35 5.75 4.28 2.25
N MET A 36 4.89 3.92 1.33
CA MET A 36 5.27 3.48 0.00
C MET A 36 4.19 3.80 -1.01
N ILE A 37 4.57 3.80 -2.28
CA ILE A 37 3.61 3.89 -3.36
C ILE A 37 3.60 2.53 -4.05
N ARG A 38 2.41 1.91 -4.12
CA ARG A 38 2.22 0.62 -4.78
C ARG A 38 1.60 0.83 -6.16
N HIS A 39 2.19 0.17 -7.14
CA HIS A 39 1.66 0.16 -8.51
C HIS A 39 1.12 -1.23 -8.77
N TRP A 40 -0.19 -1.35 -8.93
CA TRP A 40 -0.87 -2.62 -9.16
C TRP A 40 -1.40 -2.70 -10.59
N GLY A 41 -1.08 -3.80 -11.26
CA GLY A 41 -1.59 -4.08 -12.60
C GLY A 41 -2.95 -4.75 -12.57
N PRO A 42 -3.56 -4.94 -13.76
CA PRO A 42 -4.93 -5.50 -13.84
C PRO A 42 -5.10 -6.92 -13.31
N ASP A 43 -4.04 -7.69 -13.27
CA ASP A 43 -4.09 -9.07 -12.77
C ASP A 43 -3.74 -9.19 -11.29
N THR A 44 -3.65 -8.08 -10.58
CA THR A 44 -3.45 -8.09 -9.13
C THR A 44 -4.63 -8.79 -8.44
N ASN A 45 -4.30 -9.73 -7.59
CA ASN A 45 -5.30 -10.42 -6.77
C ASN A 45 -4.63 -10.85 -5.47
N ILE A 46 -4.78 -10.03 -4.45
CA ILE A 46 -4.18 -10.27 -3.13
C ILE A 46 -5.24 -10.91 -2.25
N PRO A 47 -5.01 -12.14 -1.77
CA PRO A 47 -6.01 -12.84 -0.95
C PRO A 47 -6.34 -12.12 0.34
N VAL A 48 -7.45 -12.49 0.95
CA VAL A 48 -7.85 -11.98 2.25
C VAL A 48 -6.73 -12.21 3.25
N HIS A 49 -6.38 -11.17 4.00
CA HIS A 49 -5.35 -11.24 5.04
C HIS A 49 -5.58 -10.10 6.04
N SER A 50 -4.82 -10.11 7.12
CA SER A 50 -4.86 -9.06 8.12
C SER A 50 -3.45 -8.74 8.58
N HIS A 51 -3.31 -7.59 9.23
CA HIS A 51 -2.03 -7.16 9.80
C HIS A 51 -2.23 -6.79 11.27
N PRO A 52 -1.22 -6.99 12.11
CA PRO A 52 -1.32 -6.62 13.53
C PRO A 52 -1.01 -5.14 13.77
N TYR A 53 -1.34 -4.26 12.81
CA TYR A 53 -1.13 -2.82 12.90
C TYR A 53 -2.12 -2.10 12.00
N HIS A 54 -2.34 -0.82 12.27
CA HIS A 54 -3.24 0.00 11.44
C HIS A 54 -2.53 0.41 10.15
N GLU A 55 -3.32 0.54 9.08
CA GLU A 55 -2.79 1.00 7.80
C GLU A 55 -3.82 1.85 7.07
N MET A 56 -3.33 2.66 6.14
CA MET A 56 -4.19 3.48 5.30
C MET A 56 -3.71 3.42 3.86
N PHE A 57 -4.67 3.44 2.95
CA PHE A 57 -4.42 3.58 1.52
C PHE A 57 -5.06 4.86 1.03
N TYR A 58 -4.34 5.59 0.20
CA TYR A 58 -4.90 6.71 -0.54
C TYR A 58 -4.73 6.43 -2.02
N VAL A 59 -5.84 6.37 -2.76
CA VAL A 59 -5.80 6.03 -4.18
C VAL A 59 -5.32 7.25 -4.96
N LEU A 60 -4.17 7.13 -5.62
CA LEU A 60 -3.56 8.20 -6.39
C LEU A 60 -4.07 8.21 -7.84
N GLU A 61 -4.20 7.03 -8.44
CA GLU A 61 -4.62 6.88 -9.84
C GLU A 61 -5.36 5.58 -10.00
N GLY A 62 -6.24 5.53 -10.98
CA GLY A 62 -6.92 4.30 -11.35
C GLY A 62 -7.98 3.90 -10.36
N GLU A 63 -8.09 2.60 -10.15
CA GLU A 63 -9.16 2.05 -9.33
C GLU A 63 -8.66 0.81 -8.60
N ILE A 64 -9.00 0.68 -7.34
CA ILE A 64 -8.73 -0.55 -6.60
C ILE A 64 -10.02 -1.08 -6.01
N GLU A 65 -10.08 -2.40 -5.82
CA GLU A 65 -11.20 -3.06 -5.15
C GLU A 65 -10.70 -3.70 -3.87
N ILE A 66 -11.43 -3.48 -2.79
CA ILE A 66 -11.18 -4.16 -1.52
C ILE A 66 -12.54 -4.65 -1.01
N ASN A 67 -12.62 -5.93 -0.68
CA ASN A 67 -13.86 -6.54 -0.20
C ASN A 67 -15.01 -6.40 -1.23
N GLY A 68 -14.67 -6.41 -2.53
CA GLY A 68 -15.66 -6.27 -3.58
C GLY A 68 -16.15 -4.85 -3.82
N VAL A 69 -15.59 -3.86 -3.12
CA VAL A 69 -15.98 -2.46 -3.30
C VAL A 69 -14.87 -1.74 -4.07
N ALA A 70 -15.26 -0.99 -5.09
CA ALA A 70 -14.33 -0.25 -5.93
C ALA A 70 -14.10 1.15 -5.37
N TYR A 71 -12.82 1.57 -5.37
CA TYR A 71 -12.41 2.88 -4.92
C TYR A 71 -11.56 3.54 -6.00
N THR A 72 -11.87 4.79 -6.32
CA THR A 72 -11.18 5.53 -7.37
C THR A 72 -10.27 6.60 -6.77
N ALA A 73 -9.51 7.30 -7.62
CA ALA A 73 -8.56 8.33 -7.19
C ALA A 73 -9.21 9.31 -6.24
N GLY A 74 -8.52 9.61 -5.14
CA GLY A 74 -9.01 10.49 -4.10
C GLY A 74 -9.62 9.76 -2.90
N ALA A 75 -9.87 8.46 -3.02
CA ALA A 75 -10.42 7.69 -1.90
C ALA A 75 -9.33 7.41 -0.87
N CYS A 76 -9.70 7.50 0.40
CA CYS A 76 -8.83 7.11 1.51
C CYS A 76 -9.49 5.96 2.25
N ILE A 77 -8.74 4.89 2.47
CA ILE A 77 -9.25 3.67 3.09
C ILE A 77 -8.41 3.39 4.33
N TYR A 78 -9.07 3.34 5.48
CA TYR A 78 -8.42 3.03 6.75
C TYR A 78 -8.79 1.60 7.14
N ILE A 79 -7.79 0.81 7.46
CA ILE A 79 -7.98 -0.58 7.88
C ILE A 79 -7.37 -0.73 9.26
N GLU A 80 -8.23 -1.00 10.24
CA GLU A 80 -7.78 -1.20 11.61
C GLU A 80 -6.99 -2.50 11.74
N LYS A 81 -6.10 -2.52 12.72
CA LYS A 81 -5.30 -3.73 12.98
C LYS A 81 -6.23 -4.92 13.20
N ASP A 82 -5.73 -6.08 12.84
CA ASP A 82 -6.41 -7.37 13.02
C ASP A 82 -7.74 -7.49 12.28
N THR A 83 -7.98 -6.63 11.29
CA THR A 83 -9.18 -6.69 10.45
C THR A 83 -8.85 -7.47 9.18
N PRO A 84 -9.46 -8.63 8.95
CA PRO A 84 -9.31 -9.33 7.67
C PRO A 84 -9.91 -8.48 6.56
N TYR A 85 -9.19 -8.34 5.45
CA TYR A 85 -9.72 -7.63 4.29
C TYR A 85 -9.18 -8.24 3.00
N GLY A 86 -9.91 -8.05 1.94
CA GLY A 86 -9.60 -8.57 0.62
C GLY A 86 -10.75 -9.42 0.08
N PRO A 87 -10.57 -10.02 -1.08
CA PRO A 87 -9.37 -9.88 -1.91
C PRO A 87 -9.18 -8.44 -2.36
N THR A 88 -7.92 -8.06 -2.60
CA THR A 88 -7.58 -6.75 -3.12
C THR A 88 -7.23 -6.91 -4.59
N ARG A 89 -7.89 -6.16 -5.45
CA ARG A 89 -7.74 -6.25 -6.89
C ARG A 89 -7.63 -4.86 -7.49
N ALA A 90 -7.10 -4.79 -8.69
CA ALA A 90 -7.01 -3.54 -9.44
C ALA A 90 -7.31 -3.81 -10.91
N PRO A 91 -8.58 -4.18 -11.25
CA PRO A 91 -8.90 -4.64 -12.60
C PRO A 91 -8.54 -3.67 -13.73
N LYS A 92 -8.48 -2.39 -13.42
CA LYS A 92 -8.13 -1.35 -14.39
C LYS A 92 -6.73 -0.78 -14.13
N GLY A 93 -5.97 -1.42 -13.24
CA GLY A 93 -4.73 -0.88 -12.76
C GLY A 93 -4.96 0.23 -11.74
N GLY A 94 -4.04 0.36 -10.80
CA GLY A 94 -4.15 1.39 -9.77
C GLY A 94 -2.83 1.72 -9.14
N LYS A 95 -2.77 2.91 -8.56
CA LYS A 95 -1.61 3.39 -7.83
C LYS A 95 -2.09 3.93 -6.51
N VAL A 96 -1.51 3.44 -5.41
CA VAL A 96 -1.92 3.86 -4.07
C VAL A 96 -0.72 4.27 -3.24
N LEU A 97 -0.94 5.28 -2.40
CA LEU A 97 0.00 5.62 -1.34
C LEU A 97 -0.43 4.83 -0.11
N ARG A 98 0.48 4.06 0.44
CA ARG A 98 0.19 3.24 1.62
C ARG A 98 1.02 3.70 2.80
N TYR A 99 0.36 3.90 3.92
CA TYR A 99 0.97 4.15 5.21
C TYR A 99 0.62 3.00 6.14
N ALA A 100 1.58 2.53 6.91
CA ALA A 100 1.34 1.53 7.95
C ALA A 100 2.15 1.91 9.19
N GLU A 101 1.59 1.63 10.36
CA GLU A 101 2.23 1.96 11.64
C GLU A 101 3.50 1.17 11.90
N ALA A 102 3.61 0.01 11.25
CA ALA A 102 4.74 -0.89 11.42
C ALA A 102 4.89 -1.73 10.15
N GLY A 103 5.90 -2.53 10.12
CA GLY A 103 6.12 -3.47 9.04
C GLY A 103 6.38 -4.85 9.57
N PRO A 104 6.92 -5.71 8.78
CA PRO A 104 7.30 -5.52 7.38
C PRO A 104 6.12 -5.62 6.45
N SER A 105 6.26 -4.94 5.32
CA SER A 105 5.26 -5.01 4.27
C SER A 105 5.75 -5.75 3.06
N LYS A 106 6.70 -6.57 3.22
CA LYS A 106 7.22 -7.33 2.08
C LYS A 106 6.53 -8.64 1.90
#